data_b78a71693692fc65c52ccd0542c1b8ae
#
_entry.id   b78a71693692fc65c52ccd0542c1b8ae
#
_cell.length_a   1.000
_cell.length_b   1.000
_cell.length_c   1.000
_cell.angle_alpha   90.00
_cell.angle_beta   90.00
_cell.angle_gamma   90.00
#
_symmetry.space_group_name_H-M   'P 1'
#
loop_
_entity.id
_entity.type
_entity.pdbx_description
1 polymer ?
#
loop_
_entity_poly.entity_id
_entity_poly.type
_entity_poly.pdbx_seq_one_letter_code
_entity_poly.pdbx_strand_id
1 'polypeptide(L)'
;VETADVAQKYDFDVVRWFSVATVIYLVVGTLIGVYIAAELAWPVPNLDSPYLSFGRLRPLHTNAVIFAFGGCVLMATGFYSVQRTCGVRLWSNKMAWFTFWGWNLIIVLAVITLPLGLTQGKEYAELEWPIDILIAVVWLSFTINFIMTIAIRKSSHIYVSNWFFLGMMVMITYLHVVNSLAIPVGMFKSYSIFASVQDAMIQWWWGHNAVGFYLTAGFLGIMYYFVPKQADRPIFSYRLSVLHFWCLMFGYVWLGAHHLHYTALPDWTGSLAAAISMAMIVPSWGGAVNGMMTLSGAWDKLRTDYVLRFLIISLAFYAMSTFEGPVMSLKVVNALSHYTDWTIGHVHSGALGWVGMVGAGAIYHLLTRLWKTEIYSTKLVNMHFWLATIGIVIYIVAMWISGIMQGLMWRDYDEFGTLTYTFAESVAAMHPYYVMRMTGGFIYFSGAVVMLYNMVMTIRQASREPSISSAPAQA
;
A
#
# COMPACT_ATOMS: atom_id res chain seq x y z
N VAL A 1 14.19 12.45 -33.06
CA VAL A 1 13.13 11.75 -33.81
C VAL A 1 12.30 10.86 -32.89
N GLU A 2 12.85 10.32 -31.82
CA GLU A 2 12.14 9.40 -30.89
C GLU A 2 11.12 10.09 -29.97
N THR A 3 11.26 11.38 -29.69
CA THR A 3 10.43 12.10 -28.68
C THR A 3 9.05 12.55 -29.18
N ALA A 4 8.90 12.87 -30.46
CA ALA A 4 7.60 13.29 -31.04
C ALA A 4 6.67 12.08 -31.28
N ASP A 5 7.24 10.96 -31.71
CA ASP A 5 6.50 9.72 -32.00
C ASP A 5 5.96 9.04 -30.71
N VAL A 6 6.67 9.18 -29.60
CA VAL A 6 6.23 8.65 -28.29
C VAL A 6 5.01 9.40 -27.73
N ALA A 7 4.89 10.72 -27.97
CA ALA A 7 3.76 11.52 -27.53
C ALA A 7 2.46 11.22 -28.30
N GLN A 8 2.55 10.77 -29.56
CA GLN A 8 1.40 10.30 -30.34
C GLN A 8 1.01 8.86 -29.98
N LYS A 9 1.92 8.05 -29.43
CA LYS A 9 1.72 6.61 -29.19
C LYS A 9 1.00 6.31 -27.86
N TYR A 10 1.13 7.16 -26.85
CA TYR A 10 0.58 6.94 -25.52
C TYR A 10 -0.16 8.18 -25.01
N ASP A 11 -1.13 7.97 -24.10
CA ASP A 11 -1.83 9.03 -23.38
C ASP A 11 -1.54 8.92 -21.90
N PHE A 12 -0.86 9.91 -21.34
CA PHE A 12 -0.44 9.93 -19.95
C PHE A 12 -1.08 11.04 -19.12
N ASP A 13 -2.07 11.76 -19.64
CA ASP A 13 -2.67 12.88 -18.91
C ASP A 13 -3.29 12.44 -17.59
N VAL A 14 -4.10 11.39 -17.61
CA VAL A 14 -4.69 10.82 -16.38
C VAL A 14 -3.59 10.28 -15.43
N VAL A 15 -2.50 9.74 -15.97
CA VAL A 15 -1.35 9.25 -15.17
C VAL A 15 -0.68 10.39 -14.42
N ARG A 16 -0.53 11.58 -15.05
CA ARG A 16 0.00 12.77 -14.38
C ARG A 16 -0.86 13.16 -13.18
N TRP A 17 -2.17 13.20 -13.35
CA TRP A 17 -3.08 13.58 -12.28
C TRP A 17 -3.11 12.56 -11.13
N PHE A 18 -3.11 11.26 -11.42
CA PHE A 18 -2.94 10.25 -10.39
C PHE A 18 -1.59 10.37 -9.67
N SER A 19 -0.51 10.69 -10.39
CA SER A 19 0.81 10.89 -9.77
C SER A 19 0.85 12.08 -8.82
N VAL A 20 0.19 13.19 -9.17
CA VAL A 20 0.05 14.37 -8.29
C VAL A 20 -0.81 14.02 -7.07
N ALA A 21 -1.98 13.40 -7.28
CA ALA A 21 -2.86 12.96 -6.21
C ALA A 21 -2.15 12.01 -5.23
N THR A 22 -1.33 11.10 -5.75
CA THR A 22 -0.52 10.19 -4.93
C THR A 22 0.30 10.94 -3.87
N VAL A 23 1.05 11.95 -4.28
CA VAL A 23 1.94 12.67 -3.35
C VAL A 23 1.16 13.53 -2.37
N ILE A 24 0.05 14.11 -2.80
CA ILE A 24 -0.85 14.85 -1.91
C ILE A 24 -1.42 13.91 -0.84
N TYR A 25 -1.93 12.73 -1.23
CA TYR A 25 -2.49 11.76 -0.29
C TYR A 25 -1.44 11.09 0.60
N LEU A 26 -0.20 10.95 0.13
CA LEU A 26 0.91 10.53 0.98
C LEU A 26 1.09 11.52 2.15
N VAL A 27 1.14 12.82 1.86
CA VAL A 27 1.30 13.87 2.88
C VAL A 27 0.09 13.90 3.82
N VAL A 28 -1.12 13.91 3.29
CA VAL A 28 -2.35 13.96 4.11
C VAL A 28 -2.49 12.71 4.98
N GLY A 29 -2.31 11.52 4.39
CA GLY A 29 -2.46 10.25 5.10
C GLY A 29 -1.42 10.08 6.21
N THR A 30 -0.16 10.47 5.96
CA THR A 30 0.90 10.43 6.98
C THR A 30 0.71 11.50 8.05
N LEU A 31 0.18 12.68 7.72
CA LEU A 31 -0.18 13.71 8.69
C LEU A 31 -1.23 13.20 9.70
N ILE A 32 -2.30 12.57 9.19
CA ILE A 32 -3.33 11.98 10.06
C ILE A 32 -2.70 10.89 10.93
N GLY A 33 -1.78 10.09 10.39
CA GLY A 33 -1.04 9.07 11.15
C GLY A 33 -0.20 9.64 12.28
N VAL A 34 0.50 10.75 12.04
CA VAL A 34 1.27 11.46 13.10
C VAL A 34 0.32 12.03 14.16
N TYR A 35 -0.82 12.57 13.73
CA TYR A 35 -1.81 13.12 14.64
C TYR A 35 -2.36 12.06 15.61
N ILE A 36 -2.82 10.91 15.10
CA ILE A 36 -3.32 9.83 15.95
C ILE A 36 -2.20 9.19 16.81
N ALA A 37 -0.95 9.20 16.33
CA ALA A 37 0.19 8.79 17.15
C ALA A 37 0.45 9.77 18.31
N ALA A 38 0.23 11.06 18.09
CA ALA A 38 0.31 12.08 19.16
C ALA A 38 -0.81 11.89 20.19
N GLU A 39 -2.03 11.53 19.77
CA GLU A 39 -3.13 11.22 20.71
C GLU A 39 -2.82 10.02 21.63
N LEU A 40 -2.07 9.02 21.12
CA LEU A 40 -1.64 7.89 21.96
C LEU A 40 -0.56 8.28 22.97
N ALA A 41 0.29 9.24 22.62
CA ALA A 41 1.31 9.75 23.53
C ALA A 41 0.72 10.73 24.56
N TRP A 42 -0.20 11.60 24.13
CA TRP A 42 -0.87 12.59 24.97
C TRP A 42 -2.32 12.80 24.55
N PRO A 43 -3.28 12.88 25.48
CA PRO A 43 -4.69 13.04 25.14
C PRO A 43 -5.07 14.43 24.60
N VAL A 44 -4.24 15.45 24.85
CA VAL A 44 -4.52 16.86 24.50
C VAL A 44 -4.86 17.11 23.03
N PRO A 45 -4.24 16.46 22.04
CA PRO A 45 -4.60 16.65 20.65
C PRO A 45 -6.05 16.29 20.28
N ASN A 46 -6.75 15.51 21.11
CA ASN A 46 -8.16 15.19 20.90
C ASN A 46 -9.06 16.43 20.93
N LEU A 47 -8.65 17.52 21.63
CA LEU A 47 -9.37 18.78 21.79
C LEU A 47 -10.82 18.59 22.31
N ASP A 48 -11.07 17.53 23.05
CA ASP A 48 -12.42 17.12 23.53
C ASP A 48 -13.48 17.04 22.43
N SER A 49 -13.04 16.81 21.19
CA SER A 49 -13.89 16.71 20.02
C SER A 49 -14.15 15.25 19.64
N PRO A 50 -15.41 14.80 19.55
CA PRO A 50 -15.71 13.45 19.10
C PRO A 50 -15.24 13.15 17.67
N TYR A 51 -15.11 14.18 16.82
CA TYR A 51 -14.69 14.05 15.42
C TYR A 51 -13.19 13.85 15.26
N LEU A 52 -12.40 14.26 16.25
CA LEU A 52 -10.94 14.16 16.25
C LEU A 52 -10.42 13.01 17.10
N SER A 53 -11.30 12.20 17.72
CA SER A 53 -10.88 11.08 18.54
C SER A 53 -10.13 10.02 17.74
N PHE A 54 -9.19 9.34 18.37
CA PHE A 54 -8.43 8.23 17.80
C PHE A 54 -9.32 7.22 17.05
N GLY A 55 -10.45 6.82 17.66
CA GLY A 55 -11.38 5.86 17.08
C GLY A 55 -12.06 6.33 15.79
N ARG A 56 -12.16 7.66 15.56
CA ARG A 56 -12.69 8.25 14.33
C ARG A 56 -11.61 8.48 13.28
N LEU A 57 -10.43 8.89 13.72
CA LEU A 57 -9.33 9.22 12.81
C LEU A 57 -8.51 7.99 12.38
N ARG A 58 -8.49 6.92 13.18
CA ARG A 58 -7.77 5.69 12.82
C ARG A 58 -8.30 5.06 11.52
N PRO A 59 -9.62 4.83 11.31
CA PRO A 59 -10.16 4.39 10.04
C PRO A 59 -9.88 5.38 8.90
N LEU A 60 -9.95 6.68 9.15
CA LEU A 60 -9.62 7.71 8.16
C LEU A 60 -8.15 7.63 7.75
N HIS A 61 -7.22 7.48 8.71
CA HIS A 61 -5.80 7.27 8.42
C HIS A 61 -5.59 6.05 7.53
N THR A 62 -6.18 4.93 7.88
CA THR A 62 -6.05 3.67 7.16
C THR A 62 -6.55 3.80 5.71
N ASN A 63 -7.75 4.40 5.53
CA ASN A 63 -8.30 4.66 4.21
C ASN A 63 -7.44 5.63 3.39
N ALA A 64 -6.88 6.67 4.02
CA ALA A 64 -6.03 7.65 3.35
C ALA A 64 -4.71 7.04 2.85
N VAL A 65 -4.04 6.20 3.65
CA VAL A 65 -2.75 5.61 3.25
C VAL A 65 -2.91 4.39 2.34
N ILE A 66 -3.91 3.53 2.57
CA ILE A 66 -4.10 2.32 1.75
C ILE A 66 -4.78 2.68 0.43
N PHE A 67 -5.94 3.33 0.48
CA PHE A 67 -6.77 3.51 -0.71
C PHE A 67 -6.55 4.85 -1.40
N ALA A 68 -6.35 5.95 -0.68
CA ALA A 68 -6.08 7.21 -1.36
C ALA A 68 -4.63 7.23 -1.90
N PHE A 69 -3.61 7.12 -1.06
CA PHE A 69 -2.22 7.08 -1.52
C PHE A 69 -1.94 5.83 -2.35
N GLY A 70 -2.12 4.64 -1.77
CA GLY A 70 -1.81 3.37 -2.43
C GLY A 70 -2.64 3.14 -3.70
N GLY A 71 -3.92 3.51 -3.70
CA GLY A 71 -4.79 3.42 -4.87
C GLY A 71 -4.34 4.31 -6.01
N CYS A 72 -4.00 5.57 -5.72
CA CYS A 72 -3.48 6.48 -6.74
C CYS A 72 -2.14 6.02 -7.32
N VAL A 73 -1.24 5.45 -6.49
CA VAL A 73 0.01 4.81 -6.97
C VAL A 73 -0.30 3.67 -7.94
N LEU A 74 -1.20 2.75 -7.55
CA LEU A 74 -1.56 1.59 -8.37
C LEU A 74 -2.21 2.00 -9.69
N MET A 75 -3.10 2.99 -9.68
CA MET A 75 -3.75 3.48 -10.89
C MET A 75 -2.79 4.25 -11.80
N ALA A 76 -1.92 5.10 -11.25
CA ALA A 76 -0.89 5.81 -12.00
C ALA A 76 0.06 4.83 -12.70
N THR A 77 0.63 3.91 -11.91
CA THR A 77 1.63 2.96 -12.40
C THR A 77 1.03 1.87 -13.28
N GLY A 78 -0.19 1.41 -12.98
CA GLY A 78 -0.93 0.46 -13.79
C GLY A 78 -1.28 1.01 -15.18
N PHE A 79 -1.88 2.19 -15.26
CA PHE A 79 -2.18 2.86 -16.53
C PHE A 79 -0.92 3.23 -17.32
N TYR A 80 0.17 3.55 -16.64
CA TYR A 80 1.44 3.78 -17.32
C TYR A 80 2.03 2.49 -17.87
N SER A 81 2.21 1.49 -17.03
CA SER A 81 2.90 0.24 -17.39
C SER A 81 2.14 -0.57 -18.44
N VAL A 82 0.81 -0.64 -18.38
CA VAL A 82 0.02 -1.39 -19.37
C VAL A 82 0.14 -0.80 -20.76
N GLN A 83 0.10 0.54 -20.91
CA GLN A 83 0.30 1.18 -22.20
C GLN A 83 1.69 0.84 -22.76
N ARG A 84 2.73 0.93 -21.92
CA ARG A 84 4.12 0.71 -22.31
C ARG A 84 4.40 -0.75 -22.68
N THR A 85 3.90 -1.70 -21.89
CA THR A 85 4.12 -3.13 -22.09
C THR A 85 3.27 -3.70 -23.24
N CYS A 86 2.09 -3.12 -23.48
CA CYS A 86 1.21 -3.50 -24.57
C CYS A 86 1.49 -2.76 -25.89
N GLY A 87 2.24 -1.65 -25.84
CA GLY A 87 2.58 -0.84 -27.01
C GLY A 87 1.39 -0.09 -27.63
N VAL A 88 0.35 0.22 -26.82
CA VAL A 88 -0.89 0.87 -27.24
C VAL A 88 -1.32 1.93 -26.21
N ARG A 89 -2.24 2.83 -26.60
CA ARG A 89 -2.94 3.72 -25.66
C ARG A 89 -3.91 2.92 -24.80
N LEU A 90 -4.38 3.53 -23.71
CA LEU A 90 -5.52 3.00 -22.94
C LEU A 90 -6.71 2.81 -23.88
N TRP A 91 -7.43 1.70 -23.69
CA TRP A 91 -8.63 1.39 -24.48
C TRP A 91 -9.67 2.50 -24.44
N SER A 92 -9.87 3.13 -23.29
CA SER A 92 -10.81 4.24 -23.11
C SER A 92 -10.25 5.32 -22.19
N ASN A 93 -9.95 6.48 -22.79
CA ASN A 93 -9.55 7.66 -22.01
C ASN A 93 -10.71 8.20 -21.16
N LYS A 94 -11.97 8.08 -21.63
CA LYS A 94 -13.15 8.49 -20.86
C LYS A 94 -13.27 7.64 -19.57
N MET A 95 -13.08 6.33 -19.66
CA MET A 95 -13.09 5.47 -18.47
C MET A 95 -11.92 5.76 -17.53
N ALA A 96 -10.75 6.10 -18.05
CA ALA A 96 -9.61 6.48 -17.23
C ALA A 96 -9.90 7.75 -16.39
N TRP A 97 -10.52 8.77 -17.01
CA TRP A 97 -10.95 9.97 -16.30
C TRP A 97 -12.12 9.73 -15.35
N PHE A 98 -13.06 8.87 -15.71
CA PHE A 98 -14.13 8.43 -14.81
C PHE A 98 -13.53 7.74 -13.57
N THR A 99 -12.52 6.87 -13.75
CA THR A 99 -11.79 6.24 -12.64
C THR A 99 -11.13 7.29 -11.76
N PHE A 100 -10.47 8.30 -12.34
CA PHE A 100 -9.80 9.34 -11.57
C PHE A 100 -10.79 10.15 -10.71
N TRP A 101 -11.83 10.68 -11.31
CA TRP A 101 -12.79 11.52 -10.60
C TRP A 101 -13.64 10.71 -9.61
N GLY A 102 -14.05 9.50 -10.00
CA GLY A 102 -14.80 8.60 -9.12
C GLY A 102 -13.99 8.19 -7.90
N TRP A 103 -12.70 7.86 -8.08
CA TRP A 103 -11.82 7.51 -6.96
C TRP A 103 -11.61 8.68 -6.00
N ASN A 104 -11.38 9.88 -6.50
CA ASN A 104 -11.26 11.07 -5.67
C ASN A 104 -12.58 11.42 -4.95
N LEU A 105 -13.73 11.22 -5.59
CA LEU A 105 -15.02 11.37 -4.92
C LEU A 105 -15.19 10.40 -3.74
N ILE A 106 -14.82 9.13 -3.92
CA ILE A 106 -14.84 8.13 -2.82
C ILE A 106 -13.97 8.60 -1.66
N ILE A 107 -12.77 9.11 -1.93
CA ILE A 107 -11.86 9.62 -0.89
C ILE A 107 -12.49 10.80 -0.15
N VAL A 108 -13.10 11.74 -0.86
CA VAL A 108 -13.80 12.87 -0.23
C VAL A 108 -14.96 12.39 0.65
N LEU A 109 -15.75 11.43 0.19
CA LEU A 109 -16.82 10.83 0.99
C LEU A 109 -16.28 10.14 2.25
N ALA A 110 -15.15 9.41 2.16
CA ALA A 110 -14.50 8.81 3.31
C ALA A 110 -14.04 9.87 4.32
N VAL A 111 -13.43 10.97 3.86
CA VAL A 111 -13.01 12.10 4.72
C VAL A 111 -14.18 12.72 5.48
N ILE A 112 -15.36 12.72 4.90
CA ILE A 112 -16.58 13.28 5.52
C ILE A 112 -17.22 12.24 6.46
N THR A 113 -17.45 11.02 5.99
CA THR A 113 -18.28 10.04 6.70
C THR A 113 -17.57 9.41 7.90
N LEU A 114 -16.28 9.11 7.80
CA LEU A 114 -15.54 8.43 8.88
C LEU A 114 -15.42 9.27 10.15
N PRO A 115 -15.03 10.56 10.12
CA PRO A 115 -15.04 11.41 11.32
C PRO A 115 -16.45 11.61 11.89
N LEU A 116 -17.48 11.66 11.05
CA LEU A 116 -18.88 11.74 11.50
C LEU A 116 -19.38 10.43 12.15
N GLY A 117 -18.64 9.32 11.98
CA GLY A 117 -19.01 8.01 12.48
C GLY A 117 -20.07 7.28 11.69
N LEU A 118 -20.27 7.69 10.44
CA LEU A 118 -21.07 6.97 9.47
C LEU A 118 -20.21 5.84 8.89
N THR A 119 -20.12 4.75 9.60
CA THR A 119 -19.12 3.69 9.38
C THR A 119 -19.62 2.32 9.81
N GLN A 120 -19.07 1.27 9.20
CA GLN A 120 -19.21 -0.13 9.58
C GLN A 120 -18.06 -0.56 10.51
N GLY A 121 -18.22 -1.72 11.18
CA GLY A 121 -17.18 -2.31 12.02
C GLY A 121 -16.19 -3.23 11.29
N LYS A 122 -16.16 -3.22 9.97
CA LYS A 122 -15.28 -4.08 9.15
C LYS A 122 -13.96 -3.38 8.89
N GLU A 123 -12.86 -3.93 9.37
CA GLU A 123 -11.52 -3.35 9.19
C GLU A 123 -11.11 -3.34 7.71
N TYR A 124 -10.58 -2.22 7.24
CA TYR A 124 -10.26 -1.90 5.83
C TYR A 124 -11.50 -1.86 4.91
N ALA A 125 -12.71 -1.83 5.47
CA ALA A 125 -13.98 -1.75 4.75
C ALA A 125 -15.02 -1.02 5.61
N GLU A 126 -14.60 0.08 6.22
CA GLU A 126 -15.40 0.84 7.18
C GLU A 126 -16.49 1.69 6.53
N LEU A 127 -16.45 1.89 5.21
CA LEU A 127 -17.41 2.72 4.50
C LEU A 127 -18.77 2.03 4.38
N GLU A 128 -19.84 2.81 4.33
CA GLU A 128 -21.20 2.29 4.25
C GLU A 128 -21.63 1.96 2.81
N TRP A 129 -22.63 1.14 2.65
CA TRP A 129 -23.09 0.50 1.42
C TRP A 129 -23.21 1.41 0.18
N PRO A 130 -23.64 2.69 0.24
CA PRO A 130 -23.70 3.53 -0.98
C PRO A 130 -22.32 3.82 -1.54
N ILE A 131 -21.33 3.97 -0.64
CA ILE A 131 -19.93 4.21 -1.03
C ILE A 131 -19.29 2.90 -1.51
N ASP A 132 -19.63 1.75 -0.91
CA ASP A 132 -19.18 0.44 -1.37
C ASP A 132 -19.62 0.15 -2.82
N ILE A 133 -20.85 0.50 -3.17
CA ILE A 133 -21.34 0.39 -4.56
C ILE A 133 -20.53 1.30 -5.48
N LEU A 134 -20.26 2.54 -5.06
CA LEU A 134 -19.46 3.46 -5.86
C LEU A 134 -18.03 2.94 -6.04
N ILE A 135 -17.41 2.38 -4.99
CA ILE A 135 -16.10 1.72 -5.07
C ILE A 135 -16.13 0.60 -6.11
N ALA A 136 -17.12 -0.29 -6.06
CA ALA A 136 -17.25 -1.39 -7.01
C ALA A 136 -17.33 -0.87 -8.47
N VAL A 137 -18.16 0.13 -8.73
CA VAL A 137 -18.33 0.71 -10.08
C VAL A 137 -17.04 1.35 -10.58
N VAL A 138 -16.37 2.16 -9.75
CA VAL A 138 -15.13 2.84 -10.14
C VAL A 138 -13.98 1.84 -10.30
N TRP A 139 -13.88 0.86 -9.42
CA TRP A 139 -12.88 -0.21 -9.53
C TRP A 139 -13.07 -1.07 -10.77
N LEU A 140 -14.31 -1.42 -11.12
CA LEU A 140 -14.62 -2.12 -12.37
C LEU A 140 -14.25 -1.28 -13.60
N SER A 141 -14.44 0.03 -13.56
CA SER A 141 -13.98 0.91 -14.65
C SER A 141 -12.46 0.82 -14.86
N PHE A 142 -11.68 0.85 -13.78
CA PHE A 142 -10.23 0.65 -13.83
C PHE A 142 -9.87 -0.72 -14.40
N THR A 143 -10.50 -1.78 -13.88
CA THR A 143 -10.27 -3.19 -14.26
C THR A 143 -10.59 -3.43 -15.74
N ILE A 144 -11.78 -3.00 -16.20
CA ILE A 144 -12.21 -3.18 -17.59
C ILE A 144 -11.26 -2.43 -18.54
N ASN A 145 -10.93 -1.18 -18.23
CA ASN A 145 -10.03 -0.40 -19.08
C ASN A 145 -8.65 -1.05 -19.21
N PHE A 146 -8.13 -1.61 -18.11
CA PHE A 146 -6.86 -2.31 -18.09
C PHE A 146 -6.91 -3.61 -18.92
N ILE A 147 -7.94 -4.46 -18.71
CA ILE A 147 -8.15 -5.72 -19.46
C ILE A 147 -8.29 -5.44 -20.95
N MET A 148 -9.12 -4.45 -21.32
CA MET A 148 -9.34 -4.10 -22.72
C MET A 148 -8.07 -3.51 -23.37
N THR A 149 -7.25 -2.81 -22.61
CA THR A 149 -5.94 -2.34 -23.10
C THR A 149 -5.01 -3.52 -23.40
N ILE A 150 -5.02 -4.57 -22.56
CA ILE A 150 -4.29 -5.81 -22.84
C ILE A 150 -4.88 -6.54 -24.07
N ALA A 151 -6.20 -6.56 -24.23
CA ALA A 151 -6.86 -7.22 -25.35
C ALA A 151 -6.44 -6.65 -26.71
N ILE A 152 -6.23 -5.32 -26.79
CA ILE A 152 -5.78 -4.63 -28.01
C ILE A 152 -4.25 -4.50 -28.12
N ARG A 153 -3.48 -5.20 -27.31
CA ARG A 153 -2.03 -5.12 -27.27
C ARG A 153 -1.39 -5.47 -28.64
N LYS A 154 -0.26 -4.81 -28.90
CA LYS A 154 0.60 -5.12 -30.05
C LYS A 154 1.75 -6.06 -29.70
N SER A 155 2.01 -6.29 -28.40
CA SER A 155 3.02 -7.26 -27.94
C SER A 155 2.49 -8.69 -28.09
N SER A 156 3.38 -9.62 -28.40
CA SER A 156 3.00 -11.05 -28.57
C SER A 156 2.64 -11.75 -27.26
N HIS A 157 3.18 -11.28 -26.15
CA HIS A 157 2.96 -11.87 -24.82
C HIS A 157 2.50 -10.80 -23.80
N ILE A 158 1.92 -11.25 -22.71
CA ILE A 158 1.56 -10.42 -21.57
C ILE A 158 2.73 -10.48 -20.57
N TYR A 159 3.35 -9.34 -20.29
CA TYR A 159 4.47 -9.27 -19.36
C TYR A 159 4.01 -9.51 -17.92
N VAL A 160 4.87 -10.11 -17.10
CA VAL A 160 4.55 -10.54 -15.72
C VAL A 160 4.02 -9.40 -14.82
N SER A 161 4.48 -8.17 -14.99
CA SER A 161 3.94 -7.00 -14.29
C SER A 161 2.42 -6.89 -14.47
N ASN A 162 1.93 -7.07 -15.70
CA ASN A 162 0.49 -7.03 -16.00
C ASN A 162 -0.27 -8.21 -15.37
N TRP A 163 0.36 -9.37 -15.17
CA TRP A 163 -0.28 -10.48 -14.47
C TRP A 163 -0.57 -10.12 -13.02
N PHE A 164 0.40 -9.50 -12.33
CA PHE A 164 0.22 -9.06 -10.95
C PHE A 164 -0.88 -8.00 -10.82
N PHE A 165 -0.92 -7.02 -11.73
CA PHE A 165 -2.03 -6.06 -11.77
C PHE A 165 -3.38 -6.72 -12.04
N LEU A 166 -3.47 -7.65 -13.00
CA LEU A 166 -4.70 -8.39 -13.28
C LEU A 166 -5.16 -9.23 -12.10
N GLY A 167 -4.23 -9.97 -11.47
CA GLY A 167 -4.53 -10.77 -10.28
C GLY A 167 -5.08 -9.89 -9.15
N MET A 168 -4.44 -8.76 -8.89
CA MET A 168 -4.95 -7.76 -7.94
C MET A 168 -6.36 -7.29 -8.31
N MET A 169 -6.57 -6.83 -9.54
CA MET A 169 -7.84 -6.25 -9.96
C MET A 169 -9.00 -7.22 -9.84
N VAL A 170 -8.82 -8.44 -10.32
CA VAL A 170 -9.86 -9.48 -10.29
C VAL A 170 -10.16 -9.88 -8.85
N MET A 171 -9.13 -10.15 -8.07
CA MET A 171 -9.33 -10.61 -6.69
C MET A 171 -9.93 -9.52 -5.79
N ILE A 172 -9.47 -8.29 -5.90
CA ILE A 172 -10.04 -7.17 -5.13
C ILE A 172 -11.51 -6.92 -5.50
N THR A 173 -11.87 -7.01 -6.78
CA THR A 173 -13.27 -6.93 -7.20
C THR A 173 -14.13 -7.96 -6.47
N TYR A 174 -13.70 -9.23 -6.49
CA TYR A 174 -14.44 -10.33 -5.89
C TYR A 174 -14.53 -10.20 -4.36
N LEU A 175 -13.39 -9.94 -3.73
CA LEU A 175 -13.27 -9.81 -2.29
C LEU A 175 -14.08 -8.62 -1.75
N HIS A 176 -14.01 -7.45 -2.42
CA HIS A 176 -14.77 -6.28 -2.03
C HIS A 176 -16.28 -6.54 -2.11
N VAL A 177 -16.76 -7.06 -3.24
CA VAL A 177 -18.20 -7.33 -3.43
C VAL A 177 -18.71 -8.30 -2.38
N VAL A 178 -18.01 -9.41 -2.12
CA VAL A 178 -18.47 -10.41 -1.13
C VAL A 178 -18.44 -9.84 0.29
N ASN A 179 -17.37 -9.12 0.65
CA ASN A 179 -17.26 -8.54 1.99
C ASN A 179 -18.28 -7.44 2.27
N SER A 180 -18.68 -6.68 1.23
CA SER A 180 -19.64 -5.58 1.34
C SER A 180 -21.11 -5.98 1.16
N LEU A 181 -21.41 -7.30 1.07
CA LEU A 181 -22.79 -7.77 1.03
C LEU A 181 -23.51 -7.45 2.35
N ALA A 182 -24.49 -6.57 2.28
CA ALA A 182 -25.20 -6.04 3.44
C ALA A 182 -26.68 -5.79 3.15
N ILE A 183 -27.47 -5.73 4.20
CA ILE A 183 -28.89 -5.33 4.17
C ILE A 183 -28.97 -3.87 4.61
N PRO A 184 -29.29 -2.94 3.69
CA PRO A 184 -29.48 -1.53 4.04
C PRO A 184 -30.72 -1.33 4.93
N VAL A 185 -30.55 -0.55 6.00
CA VAL A 185 -31.64 -0.12 6.90
C VAL A 185 -31.78 1.40 6.94
N GLY A 186 -30.86 2.11 6.31
CA GLY A 186 -30.85 3.55 6.14
C GLY A 186 -29.77 3.95 5.15
N MET A 187 -29.71 5.24 4.79
CA MET A 187 -28.75 5.75 3.78
C MET A 187 -27.28 5.47 4.17
N PHE A 188 -26.94 5.59 5.44
CA PHE A 188 -25.61 5.36 5.96
C PHE A 188 -25.64 4.35 7.13
N LYS A 189 -26.49 3.32 7.01
CA LYS A 189 -26.55 2.21 7.96
C LYS A 189 -26.97 0.95 7.26
N SER A 190 -26.18 -0.10 7.46
CA SER A 190 -26.45 -1.44 6.96
C SER A 190 -25.98 -2.48 7.97
N TYR A 191 -26.38 -3.71 7.75
CA TYR A 191 -25.93 -4.89 8.50
C TYR A 191 -25.43 -5.95 7.53
N SER A 192 -24.31 -6.62 7.87
CA SER A 192 -23.80 -7.73 7.08
C SER A 192 -24.85 -8.82 6.89
N ILE A 193 -24.86 -9.47 5.72
CA ILE A 193 -25.67 -10.68 5.50
C ILE A 193 -25.10 -11.90 6.23
N PHE A 194 -23.82 -11.84 6.59
CA PHE A 194 -23.14 -12.87 7.36
C PHE A 194 -23.29 -12.60 8.87
N ALA A 195 -23.29 -13.66 9.68
CA ALA A 195 -23.50 -13.52 11.11
C ALA A 195 -22.32 -14.09 11.90
N SER A 196 -22.08 -13.49 13.08
CA SER A 196 -21.13 -13.98 14.08
C SER A 196 -19.72 -14.21 13.48
N VAL A 197 -19.08 -15.34 13.83
CA VAL A 197 -17.73 -15.67 13.37
C VAL A 197 -17.61 -15.85 11.87
N GLN A 198 -18.72 -16.13 11.16
CA GLN A 198 -18.72 -16.16 9.68
C GLN A 198 -18.52 -14.77 9.10
N ASP A 199 -19.12 -13.73 9.69
CA ASP A 199 -18.87 -12.34 9.28
C ASP A 199 -17.42 -11.95 9.53
N ALA A 200 -16.86 -12.34 10.69
CA ALA A 200 -15.44 -12.14 10.98
C ALA A 200 -14.52 -12.86 9.97
N MET A 201 -14.88 -14.07 9.54
CA MET A 201 -14.10 -14.82 8.54
C MET A 201 -14.15 -14.14 7.17
N ILE A 202 -15.32 -13.68 6.72
CA ILE A 202 -15.48 -12.96 5.46
C ILE A 202 -14.72 -11.62 5.52
N GLN A 203 -14.82 -10.90 6.63
CA GLN A 203 -14.09 -9.66 6.84
C GLN A 203 -12.57 -9.88 6.78
N TRP A 204 -12.03 -10.94 7.39
CA TRP A 204 -10.60 -11.22 7.34
C TRP A 204 -10.16 -11.90 6.03
N TRP A 205 -11.07 -12.55 5.32
CA TRP A 205 -10.80 -12.93 3.94
C TRP A 205 -10.56 -11.70 3.05
N TRP A 206 -11.36 -10.63 3.23
CA TRP A 206 -11.08 -9.31 2.67
C TRP A 206 -9.84 -8.68 3.30
N GLY A 207 -9.79 -8.54 4.62
CA GLY A 207 -8.76 -7.76 5.34
C GLY A 207 -7.34 -8.26 5.10
N HIS A 208 -7.11 -9.60 5.16
CA HIS A 208 -5.82 -10.17 4.80
C HIS A 208 -5.49 -9.90 3.33
N ASN A 209 -6.45 -10.02 2.44
CA ASN A 209 -6.24 -9.87 1.01
C ASN A 209 -6.25 -8.41 0.53
N ALA A 210 -6.71 -7.45 1.32
CA ALA A 210 -6.42 -6.04 1.13
C ALA A 210 -4.91 -5.76 1.25
N VAL A 211 -4.18 -6.50 2.09
CA VAL A 211 -2.71 -6.42 2.12
C VAL A 211 -2.05 -7.41 1.15
N GLY A 212 -2.63 -8.60 0.93
CA GLY A 212 -2.09 -9.64 0.03
C GLY A 212 -2.24 -9.29 -1.45
N PHE A 213 -3.45 -8.99 -1.92
CA PHE A 213 -3.67 -8.67 -3.33
C PHE A 213 -3.51 -7.18 -3.64
N TYR A 214 -4.02 -6.28 -2.83
CA TYR A 214 -3.94 -4.86 -3.13
C TYR A 214 -2.54 -4.30 -2.86
N LEU A 215 -2.05 -4.39 -1.62
CA LEU A 215 -0.75 -3.82 -1.24
C LEU A 215 0.45 -4.69 -1.61
N THR A 216 0.29 -6.00 -1.81
CA THR A 216 1.41 -6.85 -2.19
C THR A 216 1.38 -7.17 -3.67
N ALA A 217 0.38 -7.87 -4.21
CA ALA A 217 0.38 -8.24 -5.62
C ALA A 217 0.39 -7.02 -6.56
N GLY A 218 -0.43 -5.99 -6.29
CA GLY A 218 -0.42 -4.76 -7.07
C GLY A 218 0.94 -4.06 -7.09
N PHE A 219 1.59 -3.96 -5.94
CA PHE A 219 2.91 -3.33 -5.82
C PHE A 219 4.04 -4.21 -6.35
N LEU A 220 3.88 -5.52 -6.38
CA LEU A 220 4.76 -6.41 -7.15
C LEU A 220 4.64 -6.16 -8.66
N GLY A 221 3.46 -5.83 -9.15
CA GLY A 221 3.29 -5.33 -10.52
C GLY A 221 4.15 -4.10 -10.80
N ILE A 222 4.23 -3.17 -9.85
CA ILE A 222 5.14 -2.01 -9.90
C ILE A 222 6.59 -2.47 -9.92
N MET A 223 7.00 -3.31 -8.97
CA MET A 223 8.36 -3.83 -8.86
C MET A 223 8.83 -4.48 -10.17
N TYR A 224 8.04 -5.40 -10.72
CA TYR A 224 8.40 -6.13 -11.95
C TYR A 224 8.49 -5.22 -13.19
N TYR A 225 7.88 -4.04 -13.17
CA TYR A 225 8.06 -3.07 -14.24
C TYR A 225 9.21 -2.09 -13.97
N PHE A 226 9.21 -1.44 -12.80
CA PHE A 226 10.10 -0.29 -12.56
C PHE A 226 11.52 -0.69 -12.19
N VAL A 227 11.75 -1.80 -11.48
CA VAL A 227 13.11 -2.25 -11.14
C VAL A 227 13.91 -2.60 -12.40
N PRO A 228 13.44 -3.45 -13.33
CA PRO A 228 14.14 -3.73 -14.57
C PRO A 228 14.32 -2.48 -15.43
N LYS A 229 13.30 -1.62 -15.50
CA LYS A 229 13.37 -0.38 -16.32
C LYS A 229 14.36 0.63 -15.78
N GLN A 230 14.42 0.82 -14.48
CA GLN A 230 15.36 1.76 -13.87
C GLN A 230 16.78 1.21 -13.84
N ALA A 231 16.93 -0.09 -13.63
CA ALA A 231 18.23 -0.76 -13.68
C ALA A 231 18.80 -0.87 -15.12
N ASP A 232 17.95 -0.68 -16.14
CA ASP A 232 18.25 -0.96 -17.54
C ASP A 232 18.78 -2.40 -17.73
N ARG A 233 18.05 -3.36 -17.14
CA ARG A 233 18.39 -4.78 -17.15
C ARG A 233 17.12 -5.63 -17.20
N PRO A 234 17.14 -6.83 -17.80
CA PRO A 234 16.04 -7.75 -17.68
C PRO A 234 15.90 -8.22 -16.22
N ILE A 235 14.68 -8.62 -15.83
CA ILE A 235 14.48 -9.28 -14.54
C ILE A 235 15.40 -10.51 -14.42
N PHE A 236 15.99 -10.73 -13.26
CA PHE A 236 17.01 -11.76 -13.04
C PHE A 236 16.55 -13.16 -13.49
N SER A 237 15.34 -13.55 -13.14
CA SER A 237 14.77 -14.84 -13.56
C SER A 237 13.27 -14.71 -13.87
N TYR A 238 12.93 -14.83 -15.15
CA TYR A 238 11.53 -14.83 -15.56
C TYR A 238 10.77 -16.08 -15.07
N ARG A 239 11.44 -17.23 -14.99
CA ARG A 239 10.86 -18.46 -14.41
C ARG A 239 10.49 -18.28 -12.95
N LEU A 240 11.36 -17.64 -12.19
CA LEU A 240 11.09 -17.33 -10.78
C LEU A 240 9.91 -16.34 -10.65
N SER A 241 9.76 -15.41 -11.60
CA SER A 241 8.59 -14.51 -11.65
C SER A 241 7.27 -15.29 -11.85
N VAL A 242 7.29 -16.31 -12.69
CA VAL A 242 6.12 -17.18 -12.94
C VAL A 242 5.74 -17.97 -11.68
N LEU A 243 6.73 -18.58 -11.03
CA LEU A 243 6.53 -19.29 -9.77
C LEU A 243 6.01 -18.36 -8.69
N HIS A 244 6.62 -17.20 -8.53
CA HIS A 244 6.21 -16.18 -7.56
C HIS A 244 4.73 -15.81 -7.76
N PHE A 245 4.33 -15.48 -9.01
CA PHE A 245 2.95 -15.11 -9.31
C PHE A 245 1.96 -16.23 -8.93
N TRP A 246 2.13 -17.42 -9.47
CA TRP A 246 1.14 -18.49 -9.28
C TRP A 246 1.06 -18.97 -7.83
N CYS A 247 2.20 -19.06 -7.12
CA CYS A 247 2.19 -19.44 -5.72
C CYS A 247 1.48 -18.41 -4.86
N LEU A 248 1.68 -17.10 -5.11
CA LEU A 248 0.98 -16.05 -4.37
C LEU A 248 -0.53 -16.05 -4.68
N MET A 249 -0.92 -16.12 -5.95
CA MET A 249 -2.33 -16.13 -6.34
C MET A 249 -3.08 -17.30 -5.70
N PHE A 250 -2.48 -18.48 -5.67
CA PHE A 250 -3.06 -19.65 -5.04
C PHE A 250 -3.05 -19.58 -3.51
N GLY A 251 -1.96 -19.15 -2.91
CA GLY A 251 -1.78 -19.17 -1.46
C GLY A 251 -2.60 -18.12 -0.72
N TYR A 252 -2.60 -16.88 -1.20
CA TYR A 252 -3.20 -15.75 -0.47
C TYR A 252 -4.68 -15.91 -0.14
N VAL A 253 -5.46 -16.57 -1.00
CA VAL A 253 -6.90 -16.77 -0.77
C VAL A 253 -7.23 -17.57 0.50
N TRP A 254 -6.27 -18.35 1.04
CA TRP A 254 -6.47 -19.21 2.21
C TRP A 254 -6.06 -18.57 3.54
N LEU A 255 -5.43 -17.40 3.53
CA LEU A 255 -4.69 -16.91 4.69
C LEU A 255 -5.55 -16.18 5.73
N GLY A 256 -6.74 -15.70 5.37
CA GLY A 256 -7.59 -14.87 6.25
C GLY A 256 -7.84 -15.45 7.65
N ALA A 257 -7.99 -16.77 7.75
CA ALA A 257 -8.30 -17.42 9.04
C ALA A 257 -7.17 -17.35 10.08
N HIS A 258 -5.93 -17.05 9.69
CA HIS A 258 -4.85 -16.88 10.67
C HIS A 258 -5.00 -15.61 11.53
N HIS A 259 -5.86 -14.68 11.14
CA HIS A 259 -6.23 -13.54 11.99
C HIS A 259 -7.27 -13.89 13.06
N LEU A 260 -7.83 -15.10 13.01
CA LEU A 260 -8.95 -15.53 13.86
C LEU A 260 -8.61 -16.77 14.71
N HIS A 261 -7.34 -16.91 15.09
CA HIS A 261 -6.94 -17.90 16.08
C HIS A 261 -7.68 -17.66 17.42
N TYR A 262 -8.00 -18.74 18.12
CA TYR A 262 -8.68 -18.70 19.42
C TYR A 262 -10.11 -18.12 19.38
N THR A 263 -10.76 -18.18 18.21
CA THR A 263 -12.17 -17.81 18.02
C THR A 263 -13.04 -19.06 17.88
N ALA A 264 -14.35 -18.87 17.68
CA ALA A 264 -15.31 -19.95 17.49
C ALA A 264 -15.26 -20.61 16.09
N LEU A 265 -14.28 -20.27 15.25
CA LEU A 265 -14.03 -21.01 14.00
C LEU A 265 -13.52 -22.43 14.29
N PRO A 266 -13.81 -23.43 13.42
CA PRO A 266 -13.19 -24.73 13.50
C PRO A 266 -11.64 -24.61 13.49
N ASP A 267 -10.97 -25.30 14.41
CA ASP A 267 -9.51 -25.15 14.62
C ASP A 267 -8.67 -25.43 13.37
N TRP A 268 -9.14 -26.33 12.51
CA TRP A 268 -8.45 -26.67 11.27
C TRP A 268 -8.32 -25.46 10.29
N THR A 269 -9.25 -24.49 10.36
CA THR A 269 -9.21 -23.31 9.45
C THR A 269 -8.01 -22.42 9.77
N GLY A 270 -7.76 -22.14 11.06
CA GLY A 270 -6.59 -21.41 11.51
C GLY A 270 -5.28 -22.19 11.27
N SER A 271 -5.29 -23.50 11.53
CA SER A 271 -4.13 -24.37 11.30
C SER A 271 -3.75 -24.44 9.82
N LEU A 272 -4.73 -24.57 8.91
CA LEU A 272 -4.50 -24.54 7.46
C LEU A 272 -3.93 -23.18 7.02
N ALA A 273 -4.53 -22.09 7.48
CA ALA A 273 -4.07 -20.74 7.13
C ALA A 273 -2.63 -20.49 7.63
N ALA A 274 -2.28 -20.92 8.83
CA ALA A 274 -0.91 -20.83 9.36
C ALA A 274 0.09 -21.66 8.52
N ALA A 275 -0.25 -22.90 8.18
CA ALA A 275 0.59 -23.76 7.35
C ALA A 275 0.85 -23.16 5.97
N ILE A 276 -0.18 -22.65 5.31
CA ILE A 276 -0.04 -22.00 4.01
C ILE A 276 0.75 -20.68 4.17
N SER A 277 0.53 -19.90 5.24
CA SER A 277 1.30 -18.68 5.53
C SER A 277 2.80 -18.97 5.61
N MET A 278 3.20 -20.03 6.31
CA MET A 278 4.60 -20.44 6.36
C MET A 278 5.15 -20.85 5.00
N ALA A 279 4.34 -21.56 4.18
CA ALA A 279 4.73 -21.92 2.82
C ALA A 279 4.92 -20.69 1.91
N MET A 280 4.20 -19.57 2.18
CA MET A 280 4.31 -18.33 1.40
C MET A 280 5.64 -17.59 1.58
N ILE A 281 6.44 -17.91 2.59
CA ILE A 281 7.79 -17.35 2.74
C ILE A 281 8.61 -17.65 1.47
N VAL A 282 8.53 -18.87 0.95
CA VAL A 282 9.34 -19.32 -0.20
C VAL A 282 9.10 -18.47 -1.46
N PRO A 283 7.86 -18.36 -1.99
CA PRO A 283 7.62 -17.54 -3.17
C PRO A 283 7.85 -16.04 -2.91
N SER A 284 7.49 -15.50 -1.74
CA SER A 284 7.68 -14.09 -1.42
C SER A 284 9.16 -13.71 -1.40
N TRP A 285 10.00 -14.53 -0.74
CA TRP A 285 11.45 -14.33 -0.75
C TRP A 285 12.05 -14.59 -2.12
N GLY A 286 11.53 -15.57 -2.87
CA GLY A 286 11.88 -15.76 -4.27
C GLY A 286 11.68 -14.51 -5.10
N GLY A 287 10.55 -13.80 -4.90
CA GLY A 287 10.27 -12.52 -5.53
C GLY A 287 11.20 -11.39 -5.11
N ALA A 288 11.48 -11.27 -3.80
CA ALA A 288 12.44 -10.29 -3.27
C ALA A 288 13.84 -10.49 -3.84
N VAL A 289 14.32 -11.73 -3.82
CA VAL A 289 15.63 -12.12 -4.39
C VAL A 289 15.66 -11.83 -5.89
N ASN A 290 14.60 -12.17 -6.63
CA ASN A 290 14.49 -11.90 -8.06
C ASN A 290 14.62 -10.41 -8.39
N GLY A 291 13.93 -9.57 -7.63
CA GLY A 291 14.02 -8.11 -7.78
C GLY A 291 15.42 -7.57 -7.43
N MET A 292 15.99 -7.98 -6.30
CA MET A 292 17.34 -7.55 -5.88
C MET A 292 18.43 -8.03 -6.84
N MET A 293 18.41 -9.30 -7.26
CA MET A 293 19.38 -9.89 -8.16
C MET A 293 19.30 -9.34 -9.59
N THR A 294 18.26 -8.61 -9.93
CA THR A 294 18.22 -7.82 -11.16
C THR A 294 19.38 -6.80 -11.24
N LEU A 295 19.91 -6.39 -10.08
CA LEU A 295 21.13 -5.56 -9.96
C LEU A 295 22.44 -6.36 -9.91
N SER A 296 22.43 -7.69 -10.07
CA SER A 296 23.65 -8.49 -10.05
C SER A 296 24.65 -7.99 -11.09
N GLY A 297 25.86 -7.64 -10.64
CA GLY A 297 26.89 -7.01 -11.48
C GLY A 297 26.66 -5.51 -11.80
N ALA A 298 25.69 -4.84 -11.13
CA ALA A 298 25.40 -3.42 -11.29
C ALA A 298 25.01 -2.72 -9.98
N TRP A 299 25.47 -3.22 -8.85
CA TRP A 299 25.17 -2.68 -7.52
C TRP A 299 25.72 -1.27 -7.29
N ASP A 300 26.76 -0.89 -8.05
CA ASP A 300 27.33 0.46 -8.08
C ASP A 300 26.31 1.52 -8.51
N LYS A 301 25.31 1.16 -9.33
CA LYS A 301 24.22 2.06 -9.72
C LYS A 301 23.45 2.63 -8.53
N LEU A 302 23.37 1.92 -7.39
CA LEU A 302 22.74 2.44 -6.17
C LEU A 302 23.45 3.70 -5.61
N ARG A 303 24.71 3.94 -5.97
CA ARG A 303 25.43 5.14 -5.52
C ARG A 303 24.98 6.41 -6.25
N THR A 304 24.52 6.28 -7.47
CA THR A 304 24.17 7.42 -8.34
C THR A 304 22.69 7.52 -8.65
N ASP A 305 21.98 6.39 -8.74
CA ASP A 305 20.56 6.36 -9.10
C ASP A 305 19.68 6.38 -7.83
N TYR A 306 19.08 7.53 -7.58
CA TYR A 306 18.20 7.74 -6.43
C TYR A 306 16.89 6.94 -6.51
N VAL A 307 16.36 6.68 -7.71
CA VAL A 307 15.13 5.89 -7.88
C VAL A 307 15.38 4.44 -7.50
N LEU A 308 16.50 3.85 -7.95
CA LEU A 308 16.90 2.49 -7.59
C LEU A 308 17.06 2.31 -6.08
N ARG A 309 17.53 3.32 -5.34
CA ARG A 309 17.62 3.24 -3.88
C ARG A 309 16.26 2.98 -3.25
N PHE A 310 15.23 3.75 -3.64
CA PHE A 310 13.86 3.53 -3.16
C PHE A 310 13.34 2.15 -3.53
N LEU A 311 13.53 1.71 -4.76
CA LEU A 311 13.05 0.42 -5.26
C LEU A 311 13.74 -0.76 -4.56
N ILE A 312 15.02 -0.68 -4.29
CA ILE A 312 15.78 -1.78 -3.68
C ILE A 312 15.56 -1.85 -2.17
N ILE A 313 15.54 -0.71 -1.45
CA ILE A 313 15.23 -0.74 -0.02
C ILE A 313 13.81 -1.25 0.23
N SER A 314 12.86 -0.95 -0.66
CA SER A 314 11.50 -1.47 -0.55
C SER A 314 11.47 -3.00 -0.61
N LEU A 315 12.32 -3.63 -1.43
CA LEU A 315 12.43 -5.09 -1.49
C LEU A 315 12.98 -5.71 -0.20
N ALA A 316 13.86 -5.01 0.52
CA ALA A 316 14.32 -5.45 1.83
C ALA A 316 13.17 -5.43 2.86
N PHE A 317 12.37 -4.38 2.86
CA PHE A 317 11.16 -4.30 3.70
C PHE A 317 10.10 -5.33 3.28
N TYR A 318 9.94 -5.58 1.98
CA TYR A 318 9.08 -6.64 1.49
C TYR A 318 9.49 -8.02 2.01
N ALA A 319 10.78 -8.36 1.90
CA ALA A 319 11.28 -9.63 2.42
C ALA A 319 11.09 -9.73 3.95
N MET A 320 11.36 -8.66 4.69
CA MET A 320 11.20 -8.62 6.14
C MET A 320 9.73 -8.79 6.54
N SER A 321 8.81 -8.01 5.99
CA SER A 321 7.39 -8.09 6.35
C SER A 321 6.74 -9.41 5.93
N THR A 322 7.13 -9.99 4.78
CA THR A 322 6.64 -11.29 4.32
C THR A 322 7.30 -12.49 4.98
N PHE A 323 8.33 -12.29 5.80
CA PHE A 323 8.83 -13.27 6.77
C PHE A 323 8.09 -13.14 8.11
N GLU A 324 7.96 -11.92 8.60
CA GLU A 324 7.34 -11.63 9.90
C GLU A 324 5.87 -12.07 9.96
N GLY A 325 5.06 -11.75 8.92
CA GLY A 325 3.65 -12.13 8.85
C GLY A 325 3.40 -13.62 9.04
N PRO A 326 4.04 -14.50 8.27
CA PRO A 326 3.98 -15.93 8.48
C PRO A 326 4.40 -16.39 9.88
N VAL A 327 5.46 -15.83 10.45
CA VAL A 327 5.87 -16.16 11.83
C VAL A 327 4.78 -15.77 12.83
N MET A 328 4.17 -14.58 12.68
CA MET A 328 3.04 -14.14 13.52
C MET A 328 1.77 -14.97 13.31
N SER A 329 1.64 -15.70 12.20
CA SER A 329 0.51 -16.59 11.93
C SER A 329 0.58 -17.90 12.71
N LEU A 330 1.75 -18.27 13.24
CA LEU A 330 1.89 -19.45 14.10
C LEU A 330 1.14 -19.24 15.42
N LYS A 331 0.30 -20.19 15.83
CA LYS A 331 -0.55 -20.05 17.02
C LYS A 331 0.23 -19.60 18.26
N VAL A 332 1.41 -20.20 18.50
CA VAL A 332 2.25 -19.86 19.66
C VAL A 332 2.73 -18.40 19.62
N VAL A 333 3.13 -17.91 18.44
CA VAL A 333 3.56 -16.52 18.27
C VAL A 333 2.35 -15.59 18.27
N ASN A 334 1.25 -16.00 17.62
CA ASN A 334 0.00 -15.24 17.59
C ASN A 334 -0.57 -15.00 18.99
N ALA A 335 -0.49 -15.99 19.89
CA ALA A 335 -0.89 -15.84 21.29
C ALA A 335 -0.14 -14.72 22.02
N LEU A 336 1.09 -14.37 21.58
CA LEU A 336 1.85 -13.26 22.12
C LEU A 336 1.59 -11.95 21.38
N SER A 337 1.49 -12.00 20.05
CA SER A 337 1.50 -10.81 19.19
C SER A 337 0.11 -10.24 18.88
N HIS A 338 -0.95 -11.05 18.95
CA HIS A 338 -2.29 -10.65 18.56
C HIS A 338 -2.81 -9.50 19.45
N TYR A 339 -3.36 -8.47 18.83
CA TYR A 339 -3.84 -7.21 19.45
C TYR A 339 -2.74 -6.34 20.09
N THR A 340 -1.48 -6.69 20.00
CA THR A 340 -0.37 -5.88 20.50
C THR A 340 0.17 -4.89 19.42
N ASP A 341 1.00 -3.96 19.88
CA ASP A 341 1.72 -3.04 18.98
C ASP A 341 2.69 -3.75 18.02
N TRP A 342 3.02 -5.01 18.25
CA TRP A 342 3.81 -5.80 17.28
C TRP A 342 3.09 -5.89 15.92
N THR A 343 1.77 -6.09 15.93
CA THR A 343 0.95 -6.07 14.71
C THR A 343 1.05 -4.73 13.99
N ILE A 344 1.09 -3.63 14.75
CA ILE A 344 1.26 -2.28 14.19
C ILE A 344 2.65 -2.11 13.58
N GLY A 345 3.71 -2.61 14.22
CA GLY A 345 5.07 -2.65 13.66
C GLY A 345 5.13 -3.40 12.35
N HIS A 346 4.54 -4.60 12.31
CA HIS A 346 4.44 -5.43 11.12
C HIS A 346 3.75 -4.70 9.96
N VAL A 347 2.55 -4.18 10.19
CA VAL A 347 1.78 -3.49 9.15
C VAL A 347 2.54 -2.26 8.61
N HIS A 348 3.23 -1.50 9.47
CA HIS A 348 3.97 -0.31 9.01
C HIS A 348 5.30 -0.66 8.33
N SER A 349 5.93 -1.80 8.66
CA SER A 349 7.08 -2.30 7.87
C SER A 349 6.68 -2.59 6.43
N GLY A 350 5.48 -3.14 6.22
CA GLY A 350 4.89 -3.34 4.89
C GLY A 350 4.39 -2.05 4.26
N ALA A 351 3.55 -1.27 4.98
CA ALA A 351 2.88 -0.11 4.40
C ALA A 351 3.84 1.07 4.13
N LEU A 352 4.74 1.40 5.05
CA LEU A 352 5.72 2.48 4.85
C LEU A 352 6.98 1.99 4.14
N GLY A 353 7.50 0.83 4.56
CA GLY A 353 8.76 0.28 4.05
C GLY A 353 8.62 -0.31 2.65
N TRP A 354 7.68 -1.23 2.43
CA TRP A 354 7.44 -1.81 1.11
C TRP A 354 6.64 -0.86 0.22
N VAL A 355 5.39 -0.60 0.56
CA VAL A 355 4.45 0.15 -0.29
C VAL A 355 4.87 1.60 -0.46
N GLY A 356 5.23 2.28 0.62
CA GLY A 356 5.64 3.68 0.60
C GLY A 356 6.90 3.91 -0.23
N MET A 357 7.93 3.07 -0.04
CA MET A 357 9.21 3.26 -0.73
C MET A 357 9.14 2.86 -2.20
N VAL A 358 8.50 1.72 -2.57
CA VAL A 358 8.35 1.36 -3.98
C VAL A 358 7.45 2.35 -4.72
N GLY A 359 6.39 2.85 -4.06
CA GLY A 359 5.51 3.89 -4.60
C GLY A 359 6.25 5.20 -4.85
N ALA A 360 7.03 5.67 -3.87
CA ALA A 360 7.84 6.88 -4.02
C ALA A 360 8.86 6.74 -5.17
N GLY A 361 9.56 5.60 -5.26
CA GLY A 361 10.49 5.30 -6.35
C GLY A 361 9.80 5.33 -7.71
N ALA A 362 8.63 4.69 -7.83
CA ALA A 362 7.86 4.71 -9.07
C ALA A 362 7.39 6.12 -9.46
N ILE A 363 6.92 6.93 -8.50
CA ILE A 363 6.51 8.32 -8.76
C ILE A 363 7.71 9.19 -9.18
N TYR A 364 8.88 9.07 -8.55
CA TYR A 364 10.07 9.77 -9.01
C TYR A 364 10.48 9.36 -10.44
N HIS A 365 10.36 8.08 -10.78
CA HIS A 365 10.57 7.61 -12.15
C HIS A 365 9.57 8.23 -13.13
N LEU A 366 8.29 8.28 -12.76
CA LEU A 366 7.23 8.86 -13.59
C LEU A 366 7.40 10.36 -13.75
N LEU A 367 7.75 11.08 -12.69
CA LEU A 367 7.80 12.54 -12.65
C LEU A 367 8.67 13.10 -13.79
N THR A 368 9.91 12.62 -13.93
CA THR A 368 10.81 13.09 -14.96
C THR A 368 10.36 12.74 -16.39
N ARG A 369 9.71 11.58 -16.55
CA ARG A 369 9.24 11.10 -17.88
C ARG A 369 7.93 11.75 -18.32
N LEU A 370 7.01 11.98 -17.39
CA LEU A 370 5.71 12.56 -17.69
C LEU A 370 5.80 14.05 -17.99
N TRP A 371 6.69 14.77 -17.28
CA TRP A 371 6.89 16.22 -17.49
C TRP A 371 8.11 16.53 -18.37
N LYS A 372 8.85 15.49 -18.83
CA LYS A 372 10.00 15.62 -19.74
C LYS A 372 11.05 16.63 -19.24
N THR A 373 11.32 16.63 -17.96
CA THR A 373 12.30 17.50 -17.30
C THR A 373 13.12 16.71 -16.29
N GLU A 374 14.25 17.23 -15.89
CA GLU A 374 15.02 16.67 -14.79
C GLU A 374 14.36 16.97 -13.46
N ILE A 375 14.66 16.17 -12.45
CA ILE A 375 14.20 16.43 -11.08
C ILE A 375 14.79 17.75 -10.58
N TYR A 376 13.96 18.60 -9.95
CA TYR A 376 14.38 19.90 -9.46
C TYR A 376 15.61 19.82 -8.54
N SER A 377 15.62 18.85 -7.60
CA SER A 377 16.74 18.68 -6.69
C SER A 377 16.93 17.22 -6.28
N THR A 378 18.05 16.64 -6.69
CA THR A 378 18.48 15.31 -6.24
C THR A 378 18.87 15.30 -4.75
N LYS A 379 19.29 16.44 -4.18
CA LYS A 379 19.55 16.57 -2.74
C LYS A 379 18.27 16.38 -1.93
N LEU A 380 17.15 16.94 -2.40
CA LEU A 380 15.85 16.76 -1.76
C LEU A 380 15.34 15.30 -1.89
N VAL A 381 15.61 14.63 -3.03
CA VAL A 381 15.29 13.20 -3.14
C VAL A 381 16.08 12.37 -2.14
N ASN A 382 17.38 12.64 -2.00
CA ASN A 382 18.21 11.97 -1.00
C ASN A 382 17.76 12.26 0.43
N MET A 383 17.37 13.50 0.73
CA MET A 383 16.82 13.88 2.03
C MET A 383 15.53 13.12 2.32
N HIS A 384 14.59 13.05 1.37
CA HIS A 384 13.38 12.23 1.50
C HIS A 384 13.73 10.78 1.77
N PHE A 385 14.64 10.18 1.01
CA PHE A 385 15.06 8.78 1.18
C PHE A 385 15.51 8.48 2.62
N TRP A 386 16.39 9.32 3.17
CA TRP A 386 16.92 9.11 4.52
C TRP A 386 15.90 9.40 5.61
N LEU A 387 15.11 10.47 5.48
CA LEU A 387 14.04 10.76 6.43
C LEU A 387 13.01 9.61 6.45
N ALA A 388 12.60 9.11 5.30
CA ALA A 388 11.68 7.98 5.22
C ALA A 388 12.29 6.72 5.85
N THR A 389 13.52 6.35 5.48
CA THR A 389 14.17 5.13 5.99
C THR A 389 14.38 5.19 7.49
N ILE A 390 14.92 6.29 8.02
CA ILE A 390 15.16 6.46 9.46
C ILE A 390 13.83 6.49 10.22
N GLY A 391 12.84 7.22 9.70
CA GLY A 391 11.52 7.29 10.31
C GLY A 391 10.85 5.93 10.43
N ILE A 392 10.90 5.12 9.36
CA ILE A 392 10.37 3.73 9.38
C ILE A 392 11.08 2.89 10.44
N VAL A 393 12.41 2.90 10.47
CA VAL A 393 13.18 2.06 11.38
C VAL A 393 12.88 2.42 12.84
N ILE A 394 12.86 3.71 13.20
CA ILE A 394 12.49 4.13 14.56
C ILE A 394 11.07 3.66 14.90
N TYR A 395 10.14 3.84 13.97
CA TYR A 395 8.74 3.47 14.18
C TYR A 395 8.56 1.99 14.43
N ILE A 396 9.07 1.12 13.54
CA ILE A 396 8.84 -0.33 13.63
C ILE A 396 9.56 -0.94 14.84
N VAL A 397 10.79 -0.49 15.15
CA VAL A 397 11.53 -0.97 16.32
C VAL A 397 10.80 -0.62 17.61
N ALA A 398 10.28 0.60 17.73
CA ALA A 398 9.47 1.00 18.88
C ALA A 398 8.23 0.10 19.05
N MET A 399 7.54 -0.20 17.94
CA MET A 399 6.34 -1.02 17.97
C MET A 399 6.63 -2.50 18.22
N TRP A 400 7.75 -3.03 17.75
CA TRP A 400 8.16 -4.40 18.08
C TRP A 400 8.46 -4.57 19.57
N ILE A 401 9.24 -3.65 20.15
CA ILE A 401 9.57 -3.70 21.58
C ILE A 401 8.30 -3.54 22.41
N SER A 402 7.50 -2.53 22.10
CA SER A 402 6.22 -2.28 22.76
C SER A 402 5.30 -3.49 22.68
N GLY A 403 5.10 -4.06 21.50
CA GLY A 403 4.19 -5.17 21.30
C GLY A 403 4.63 -6.47 21.99
N ILE A 404 5.94 -6.78 22.01
CA ILE A 404 6.45 -7.92 22.77
C ILE A 404 6.23 -7.70 24.27
N MET A 405 6.54 -6.51 24.79
CA MET A 405 6.30 -6.18 26.20
C MET A 405 4.82 -6.28 26.55
N GLN A 406 3.92 -5.73 25.74
CA GLN A 406 2.47 -5.86 25.95
C GLN A 406 2.04 -7.32 26.06
N GLY A 407 2.44 -8.13 25.07
CA GLY A 407 2.07 -9.55 25.03
C GLY A 407 2.59 -10.33 26.24
N LEU A 408 3.77 -10.02 26.74
CA LEU A 408 4.33 -10.61 27.94
C LEU A 408 3.55 -10.15 29.20
N MET A 409 3.29 -8.85 29.36
CA MET A 409 2.55 -8.32 30.49
C MET A 409 1.11 -8.82 30.55
N TRP A 410 0.43 -9.00 29.41
CA TRP A 410 -0.96 -9.46 29.35
C TRP A 410 -1.13 -10.96 29.63
N ARG A 411 -0.09 -11.71 29.78
CA ARG A 411 -0.10 -13.15 30.06
C ARG A 411 0.76 -13.54 31.26
N ASP A 412 1.15 -12.56 32.04
CA ASP A 412 1.84 -12.78 33.31
C ASP A 412 0.79 -12.90 34.41
N TYR A 413 0.77 -14.06 35.07
CA TYR A 413 -0.18 -14.39 36.14
C TYR A 413 0.57 -14.67 37.42
N ASP A 414 0.01 -14.19 38.52
CA ASP A 414 0.46 -14.49 39.87
C ASP A 414 0.08 -15.93 40.28
N GLU A 415 0.46 -16.32 41.49
CA GLU A 415 0.17 -17.66 42.06
C GLU A 415 -1.34 -17.95 42.25
N PHE A 416 -2.18 -16.92 42.21
CA PHE A 416 -3.65 -17.04 42.34
C PHE A 416 -4.35 -17.06 40.98
N GLY A 417 -3.58 -16.98 39.87
CA GLY A 417 -4.12 -16.92 38.52
C GLY A 417 -4.68 -15.54 38.12
N THR A 418 -4.34 -14.50 38.87
CA THR A 418 -4.70 -13.10 38.60
C THR A 418 -3.61 -12.47 37.73
N LEU A 419 -3.97 -11.57 36.80
CA LEU A 419 -2.98 -10.84 36.03
C LEU A 419 -2.07 -10.01 36.96
N THR A 420 -0.77 -10.18 36.82
CA THR A 420 0.25 -9.44 37.57
C THR A 420 0.18 -7.95 37.31
N TYR A 421 -0.11 -7.55 36.07
CA TYR A 421 -0.19 -6.16 35.64
C TYR A 421 -1.62 -5.76 35.31
N THR A 422 -2.06 -4.61 35.79
CA THR A 422 -3.30 -3.98 35.35
C THR A 422 -3.16 -3.43 33.93
N PHE A 423 -4.29 -3.16 33.29
CA PHE A 423 -4.29 -2.51 31.96
C PHE A 423 -3.61 -1.14 32.00
N ALA A 424 -3.84 -0.34 33.04
CA ALA A 424 -3.22 0.98 33.21
C ALA A 424 -1.70 0.91 33.34
N GLU A 425 -1.17 -0.06 34.08
CA GLU A 425 0.28 -0.29 34.21
C GLU A 425 0.90 -0.69 32.87
N SER A 426 0.23 -1.56 32.09
CA SER A 426 0.72 -1.92 30.76
C SER A 426 0.73 -0.73 29.79
N VAL A 427 -0.29 0.13 29.81
CA VAL A 427 -0.34 1.35 29.01
C VAL A 427 0.76 2.34 29.43
N ALA A 428 0.98 2.52 30.74
CA ALA A 428 2.06 3.38 31.26
C ALA A 428 3.45 2.90 30.82
N ALA A 429 3.68 1.57 30.83
CA ALA A 429 4.92 0.98 30.36
C ALA A 429 5.17 1.19 28.85
N MET A 430 4.11 1.31 28.04
CA MET A 430 4.21 1.53 26.60
C MET A 430 4.43 3.01 26.22
N HIS A 431 4.18 3.97 27.12
CA HIS A 431 4.24 5.39 26.82
C HIS A 431 5.55 5.87 26.15
N PRO A 432 6.76 5.44 26.55
CA PRO A 432 7.99 5.83 25.85
C PRO A 432 8.00 5.42 24.37
N TYR A 433 7.45 4.26 24.07
CA TYR A 433 7.37 3.74 22.69
C TYR A 433 6.33 4.47 21.87
N TYR A 434 5.25 4.97 22.46
CA TYR A 434 4.30 5.85 21.78
C TYR A 434 4.93 7.18 21.38
N VAL A 435 5.80 7.76 22.23
CA VAL A 435 6.59 8.94 21.86
C VAL A 435 7.57 8.62 20.72
N MET A 436 8.26 7.47 20.78
CA MET A 436 9.15 7.04 19.68
C MET A 436 8.38 6.79 18.37
N ARG A 437 7.20 6.16 18.45
CA ARG A 437 6.28 5.94 17.31
C ARG A 437 5.91 7.27 16.65
N MET A 438 5.47 8.24 17.42
CA MET A 438 5.14 9.59 16.95
C MET A 438 6.35 10.25 16.29
N THR A 439 7.53 10.18 16.92
CA THR A 439 8.78 10.76 16.40
C THR A 439 9.17 10.12 15.07
N GLY A 440 9.18 8.81 14.98
CA GLY A 440 9.45 8.08 13.72
C GLY A 440 8.45 8.44 12.62
N GLY A 441 7.17 8.50 12.96
CA GLY A 441 6.10 8.92 12.05
C GLY A 441 6.29 10.37 11.56
N PHE A 442 6.65 11.29 12.44
CA PHE A 442 6.92 12.70 12.08
C PHE A 442 8.13 12.84 11.16
N ILE A 443 9.19 12.08 11.39
CA ILE A 443 10.37 12.06 10.50
C ILE A 443 9.97 11.54 9.11
N TYR A 444 9.18 10.48 9.03
CA TYR A 444 8.67 9.97 7.76
C TYR A 444 7.78 10.99 7.04
N PHE A 445 6.83 11.58 7.75
CA PHE A 445 5.97 12.65 7.24
C PHE A 445 6.77 13.84 6.68
N SER A 446 7.84 14.26 7.39
CA SER A 446 8.72 15.32 6.91
C SER A 446 9.35 14.96 5.56
N GLY A 447 9.72 13.69 5.36
CA GLY A 447 10.18 13.18 4.07
C GLY A 447 9.11 13.29 2.97
N ALA A 448 7.84 12.98 3.30
CA ALA A 448 6.73 13.12 2.36
C ALA A 448 6.49 14.58 1.94
N VAL A 449 6.61 15.52 2.86
CA VAL A 449 6.52 16.97 2.58
C VAL A 449 7.67 17.41 1.66
N VAL A 450 8.88 16.92 1.89
CA VAL A 450 10.05 17.18 1.01
C VAL A 450 9.78 16.65 -0.40
N MET A 451 9.19 15.45 -0.53
CA MET A 451 8.81 14.90 -1.83
C MET A 451 7.78 15.79 -2.53
N LEU A 452 6.74 16.23 -1.83
CA LEU A 452 5.73 17.13 -2.39
C LEU A 452 6.35 18.44 -2.90
N TYR A 453 7.20 19.07 -2.09
CA TYR A 453 7.88 20.29 -2.50
C TYR A 453 8.73 20.06 -3.76
N ASN A 454 9.54 19.00 -3.79
CA ASN A 454 10.38 18.67 -4.94
C ASN A 454 9.56 18.39 -6.21
N MET A 455 8.42 17.69 -6.07
CA MET A 455 7.50 17.46 -7.18
C MET A 455 6.92 18.77 -7.73
N VAL A 456 6.43 19.64 -6.86
CA VAL A 456 5.85 20.93 -7.27
C VAL A 456 6.88 21.78 -8.01
N MET A 457 8.11 21.82 -7.50
CA MET A 457 9.19 22.57 -8.14
C MET A 457 9.62 21.97 -9.48
N THR A 458 9.65 20.65 -9.60
CA THR A 458 9.93 19.95 -10.87
C THR A 458 8.85 20.26 -11.93
N ILE A 459 7.57 20.23 -11.54
CA ILE A 459 6.46 20.55 -12.44
C ILE A 459 6.53 22.03 -12.87
N ARG A 460 6.82 22.94 -11.95
CA ARG A 460 7.00 24.38 -12.28
C ARG A 460 8.18 24.64 -13.20
N GLN A 461 9.28 23.90 -13.03
CA GLN A 461 10.44 23.97 -13.92
C GLN A 461 10.05 23.56 -15.34
N ALA A 462 9.38 22.41 -15.50
CA ALA A 462 8.89 21.95 -16.79
C ALA A 462 7.96 22.95 -17.51
N SER A 463 7.16 23.69 -16.74
CA SER A 463 6.26 24.72 -17.30
C SER A 463 6.97 26.00 -17.74
N ARG A 464 8.19 26.23 -17.28
CA ARG A 464 9.01 27.43 -17.62
C ARG A 464 10.02 27.18 -18.74
N GLU A 465 10.43 25.92 -18.93
CA GLU A 465 11.27 25.58 -20.07
C GLU A 465 10.43 25.72 -21.35
N PRO A 466 10.80 26.61 -22.32
CA PRO A 466 10.08 26.67 -23.56
C PRO A 466 10.17 25.28 -24.20
N SER A 467 8.99 24.75 -24.61
CA SER A 467 8.98 23.56 -25.48
C SER A 467 10.05 23.79 -26.54
N ILE A 468 11.07 22.93 -26.60
CA ILE A 468 12.04 22.94 -27.68
C ILE A 468 11.23 22.72 -28.95
N SER A 469 10.73 23.83 -29.47
CA SER A 469 10.11 23.94 -30.79
C SER A 469 11.11 23.38 -31.75
N SER A 470 10.72 22.35 -32.47
CA SER A 470 11.38 21.87 -33.66
C SER A 470 11.90 23.06 -34.49
N ALA A 471 13.17 23.42 -34.34
CA ALA A 471 13.83 24.25 -35.32
C ALA A 471 13.71 23.52 -36.67
N PRO A 472 13.20 24.15 -37.71
CA PRO A 472 13.18 23.52 -39.02
C PRO A 472 14.65 23.20 -39.38
N ALA A 473 14.91 21.96 -39.77
CA ALA A 473 16.17 21.56 -40.37
C ALA A 473 16.43 22.52 -41.52
N GLN A 474 17.37 23.42 -41.34
CA GLN A 474 17.93 24.16 -42.47
C GLN A 474 18.70 23.17 -43.34
N ALA A 475 18.34 23.20 -44.59
CA ALA A 475 18.69 22.45 -45.79
C ALA A 475 20.05 21.74 -45.82
#